data_d1c86ffacba4b43a8991ccdb9932d703
#
_entry.id   d1c86ffacba4b43a8991ccdb9932d703
#
_cell.length_a   1.000
_cell.length_b   1.000
_cell.length_c   1.000
_cell.angle_alpha   90.00
_cell.angle_beta   90.00
_cell.angle_gamma   90.00
#
_symmetry.space_group_name_H-M   'P 1'
#
loop_
_entity.id
_entity.type
_entity.pdbx_description
1 polymer ?
#
loop_
_entity_poly.entity_id
_entity_poly.type
_entity_poly.pdbx_seq_one_letter_code
_entity_poly.pdbx_strand_id
1 'polypeptide(L)'
;LDDEAQIDAVTAVSGSGPAYFFLLMQAMTDAGEKLGLSRETASRLTLQTALGAAQMALSSEVEPAELRRRVTSPNGTTEAAIKSFQANGFEALVEQALNAASQRSAELAEQLGQ
;
A
#
# COMPACT_ATOMS: atom_id res chain seq x y z
N LEU A 1 21.25 10.62 1.76
CA LEU A 1 21.24 9.78 0.57
C LEU A 1 22.44 10.09 -0.26
N ASP A 2 23.40 9.27 -0.14
CA ASP A 2 24.63 9.57 -0.81
C ASP A 2 24.92 8.63 -1.96
N ASP A 3 24.02 7.71 -2.26
CA ASP A 3 24.32 6.79 -3.33
C ASP A 3 23.08 6.47 -4.15
N GLU A 4 23.35 5.85 -5.28
CA GLU A 4 22.32 5.54 -6.26
C GLU A 4 21.32 4.51 -5.73
N ALA A 5 21.79 3.62 -4.85
CA ALA A 5 20.90 2.60 -4.29
C ALA A 5 19.79 3.23 -3.45
N GLN A 6 20.13 4.27 -2.68
CA GLN A 6 19.14 4.96 -1.88
C GLN A 6 18.15 5.75 -2.74
N ILE A 7 18.66 6.32 -3.84
CA ILE A 7 17.81 7.04 -4.77
C ILE A 7 16.81 6.06 -5.41
N ASP A 8 17.29 4.88 -5.79
CA ASP A 8 16.42 3.85 -6.36
C ASP A 8 15.37 3.38 -5.34
N ALA A 9 15.75 3.27 -4.08
CA ALA A 9 14.82 2.91 -3.03
C ALA A 9 13.75 3.98 -2.84
N VAL A 10 14.14 5.26 -2.87
CA VAL A 10 13.16 6.35 -2.78
C VAL A 10 12.19 6.31 -3.95
N THR A 11 12.71 6.04 -5.15
CA THR A 11 11.86 5.91 -6.34
C THR A 11 10.85 4.78 -6.15
N ALA A 12 11.29 3.64 -5.60
CA ALA A 12 10.41 2.50 -5.38
C ALA A 12 9.32 2.82 -4.36
N VAL A 13 9.65 3.57 -3.31
CA VAL A 13 8.67 3.85 -2.25
C VAL A 13 7.74 4.99 -2.65
N SER A 14 8.28 6.12 -3.12
CA SER A 14 7.47 7.30 -3.32
C SER A 14 7.24 7.69 -4.78
N GLY A 15 8.21 7.44 -5.65
CA GLY A 15 8.02 7.74 -7.07
C GLY A 15 6.97 6.85 -7.70
N SER A 16 7.07 5.55 -7.46
CA SER A 16 6.10 4.57 -7.96
C SER A 16 4.96 4.35 -6.98
N GLY A 17 5.11 4.83 -5.76
CA GLY A 17 4.18 4.56 -4.66
C GLY A 17 2.73 4.87 -4.94
N PRO A 18 2.40 6.01 -5.57
CA PRO A 18 0.99 6.30 -5.82
C PRO A 18 0.27 5.20 -6.58
N ALA A 19 0.95 4.56 -7.53
CA ALA A 19 0.34 3.49 -8.30
C ALA A 19 -0.03 2.29 -7.43
N TYR A 20 0.77 2.00 -6.40
CA TYR A 20 0.45 0.89 -5.49
C TYR A 20 -0.85 1.16 -4.77
N PHE A 21 -1.03 2.40 -4.31
CA PHE A 21 -2.26 2.76 -3.61
C PHE A 21 -3.45 2.76 -4.57
N PHE A 22 -3.27 3.22 -5.81
CA PHE A 22 -4.34 3.15 -6.80
C PHE A 22 -4.73 1.70 -7.09
N LEU A 23 -3.75 0.82 -7.19
CA LEU A 23 -4.03 -0.60 -7.40
C LEU A 23 -4.82 -1.18 -6.22
N LEU A 24 -4.43 -0.84 -5.00
CA LEU A 24 -5.15 -1.30 -3.81
C LEU A 24 -6.57 -0.73 -3.80
N MET A 25 -6.71 0.55 -4.12
CA MET A 25 -8.04 1.18 -4.17
C MET A 25 -8.93 0.50 -5.21
N GLN A 26 -8.37 0.17 -6.36
CA GLN A 26 -9.10 -0.55 -7.40
C GLN A 26 -9.56 -1.92 -6.90
N ALA A 27 -8.64 -2.66 -6.28
CA ALA A 27 -8.96 -3.99 -5.77
C ALA A 27 -10.02 -3.93 -4.69
N MET A 28 -9.94 -2.93 -3.80
CA MET A 28 -10.94 -2.77 -2.73
C MET A 28 -12.29 -2.39 -3.30
N THR A 29 -12.31 -1.51 -4.30
CA THR A 29 -13.57 -1.11 -4.95
C THR A 29 -14.21 -2.32 -5.63
N ASP A 30 -13.40 -3.08 -6.38
CA ASP A 30 -13.91 -4.28 -7.07
C ASP A 30 -14.47 -5.29 -6.06
N ALA A 31 -13.75 -5.50 -4.95
CA ALA A 31 -14.21 -6.43 -3.93
C ALA A 31 -15.50 -5.94 -3.27
N GLY A 32 -15.61 -4.63 -3.05
CA GLY A 32 -16.82 -4.05 -2.48
C GLY A 32 -18.03 -4.29 -3.37
N GLU A 33 -17.85 -4.18 -4.69
CA GLU A 33 -18.92 -4.50 -5.63
C GLU A 33 -19.34 -5.95 -5.51
N LYS A 34 -18.39 -6.85 -5.42
CA LYS A 34 -18.71 -8.28 -5.28
C LYS A 34 -19.43 -8.58 -3.99
N LEU A 35 -19.26 -7.74 -2.98
CA LEU A 35 -19.96 -7.88 -1.71
C LEU A 35 -21.37 -7.26 -1.75
N GLY A 36 -21.73 -6.63 -2.86
CA GLY A 36 -23.09 -6.11 -3.04
C GLY A 36 -23.24 -4.61 -3.05
N LEU A 37 -22.13 -3.86 -2.94
CA LEU A 37 -22.20 -2.41 -3.00
C LEU A 37 -22.25 -1.94 -4.46
N SER A 38 -22.88 -0.79 -4.71
CA SER A 38 -22.76 -0.18 -6.02
C SER A 38 -21.31 0.27 -6.20
N ARG A 39 -20.87 0.37 -7.46
CA ARG A 39 -19.51 0.83 -7.73
C ARG A 39 -19.27 2.21 -7.13
N GLU A 40 -20.24 3.10 -7.26
CA GLU A 40 -20.07 4.44 -6.72
C GLU A 40 -19.86 4.43 -5.21
N THR A 41 -20.66 3.65 -4.50
CA THR A 41 -20.53 3.55 -3.05
C THR A 41 -19.20 2.91 -2.67
N ALA A 42 -18.84 1.80 -3.32
CA ALA A 42 -17.59 1.12 -3.02
C ALA A 42 -16.39 2.03 -3.25
N SER A 43 -16.42 2.79 -4.35
CA SER A 43 -15.33 3.71 -4.66
C SER A 43 -15.23 4.83 -3.63
N ARG A 44 -16.35 5.46 -3.26
CA ARG A 44 -16.34 6.53 -2.28
C ARG A 44 -15.84 6.07 -0.93
N LEU A 45 -16.31 4.92 -0.47
CA LEU A 45 -15.89 4.38 0.81
C LEU A 45 -14.39 4.07 0.79
N THR A 46 -13.92 3.48 -0.28
CA THR A 46 -12.51 3.14 -0.41
C THR A 46 -11.63 4.38 -0.37
N LEU A 47 -11.97 5.39 -1.18
CA LEU A 47 -11.14 6.58 -1.27
C LEU A 47 -11.15 7.39 0.03
N GLN A 48 -12.31 7.52 0.65
CA GLN A 48 -12.40 8.27 1.89
C GLN A 48 -11.66 7.54 3.02
N THR A 49 -11.74 6.22 3.02
CA THR A 49 -11.02 5.42 4.01
C THR A 49 -9.50 5.57 3.83
N ALA A 50 -9.03 5.55 2.58
CA ALA A 50 -7.61 5.73 2.30
C ALA A 50 -7.13 7.10 2.78
N LEU A 51 -7.91 8.14 2.49
CA LEU A 51 -7.57 9.49 2.93
C LEU A 51 -7.49 9.58 4.45
N GLY A 52 -8.50 9.04 5.14
CA GLY A 52 -8.53 9.08 6.60
C GLY A 52 -7.37 8.33 7.21
N ALA A 53 -7.07 7.16 6.68
CA ALA A 53 -5.95 6.36 7.20
C ALA A 53 -4.63 7.10 7.01
N ALA A 54 -4.42 7.71 5.85
CA ALA A 54 -3.19 8.45 5.59
C ALA A 54 -3.06 9.67 6.51
N GLN A 55 -4.18 10.39 6.72
CA GLN A 55 -4.16 11.53 7.62
C GLN A 55 -3.84 11.13 9.05
N MET A 56 -4.43 10.03 9.52
CA MET A 56 -4.13 9.53 10.86
C MET A 56 -2.67 9.15 10.99
N ALA A 57 -2.12 8.48 10.00
CA ALA A 57 -0.73 8.06 10.06
C ALA A 57 0.21 9.28 10.07
N LEU A 58 -0.11 10.30 9.27
CA LEU A 58 0.74 11.48 9.19
C LEU A 58 0.68 12.32 10.47
N SER A 59 -0.46 12.34 11.13
CA SER A 59 -0.63 13.18 12.32
C SER A 59 -0.29 12.46 13.63
N SER A 60 0.05 11.17 13.54
CA SER A 60 0.34 10.36 14.71
C SER A 60 1.84 10.18 14.87
N GLU A 61 2.28 10.03 16.14
CA GLU A 61 3.67 9.75 16.43
C GLU A 61 3.94 8.25 16.54
N VAL A 62 2.90 7.43 16.50
CA VAL A 62 3.09 6.00 16.59
C VAL A 62 3.20 5.38 15.20
N GLU A 63 3.83 4.25 15.14
CA GLU A 63 4.07 3.54 13.88
C GLU A 63 2.77 3.00 13.30
N PRO A 64 2.72 2.84 11.96
CA PRO A 64 1.52 2.28 11.33
C PRO A 64 1.11 0.91 11.91
N ALA A 65 2.08 0.09 12.32
CA ALA A 65 1.76 -1.21 12.92
C ALA A 65 0.93 -1.04 14.18
N GLU A 66 1.26 -0.03 15.00
CA GLU A 66 0.51 0.24 16.21
C GLU A 66 -0.87 0.79 15.90
N LEU A 67 -0.96 1.68 14.90
CA LEU A 67 -2.26 2.20 14.47
C LEU A 67 -3.15 1.07 13.99
N ARG A 68 -2.58 0.13 13.21
CA ARG A 68 -3.33 -1.02 12.75
C ARG A 68 -3.84 -1.84 13.93
N ARG A 69 -3.00 -2.05 14.93
CA ARG A 69 -3.39 -2.83 16.11
C ARG A 69 -4.56 -2.17 16.83
N ARG A 70 -4.54 -0.84 16.94
CA ARG A 70 -5.57 -0.11 17.65
C ARG A 70 -6.95 -0.22 16.99
N VAL A 71 -6.99 -0.47 15.68
CA VAL A 71 -8.27 -0.60 14.97
C VAL A 71 -8.59 -2.06 14.64
N THR A 72 -7.87 -3.00 15.25
CA THR A 72 -8.06 -4.42 14.99
C THR A 72 -8.52 -5.11 16.27
N SER A 73 -9.85 -5.22 16.42
CA SER A 73 -10.41 -5.87 17.60
C SER A 73 -10.24 -7.40 17.50
N PRO A 74 -9.96 -8.07 18.62
CA PRO A 74 -9.86 -9.52 18.59
C PRO A 74 -11.16 -10.14 18.09
N ASN A 75 -11.03 -11.10 17.17
CA ASN A 75 -12.15 -11.85 16.59
C ASN A 75 -13.14 -10.97 15.81
N GLY A 76 -12.69 -9.76 15.41
CA GLY A 76 -13.54 -8.87 14.62
C GLY A 76 -13.29 -9.00 13.14
N THR A 77 -13.96 -8.13 12.38
CA THR A 77 -13.88 -8.17 10.92
C THR A 77 -12.51 -7.76 10.41
N THR A 78 -11.91 -6.76 11.05
CA THR A 78 -10.59 -6.28 10.62
C THR A 78 -9.52 -7.36 10.84
N GLU A 79 -9.58 -8.04 11.96
CA GLU A 79 -8.62 -9.11 12.22
C GLU A 79 -8.75 -10.22 11.18
N ALA A 80 -9.97 -10.59 10.83
CA ALA A 80 -10.18 -11.61 9.80
C ALA A 80 -9.55 -11.21 8.47
N ALA A 81 -9.73 -9.94 8.09
CA ALA A 81 -9.18 -9.45 6.83
C ALA A 81 -7.65 -9.41 6.87
N ILE A 82 -7.08 -8.89 7.96
CA ILE A 82 -5.63 -8.81 8.10
C ILE A 82 -5.00 -10.21 8.08
N LYS A 83 -5.61 -11.16 8.78
CA LYS A 83 -5.10 -12.53 8.77
C LYS A 83 -5.12 -13.13 7.38
N SER A 84 -6.15 -12.82 6.59
CA SER A 84 -6.23 -13.28 5.20
C SER A 84 -5.08 -12.70 4.38
N PHE A 85 -4.85 -11.39 4.50
CA PHE A 85 -3.73 -10.75 3.79
C PHE A 85 -2.42 -11.43 4.14
N GLN A 86 -2.16 -11.60 5.44
CA GLN A 86 -0.86 -12.13 5.89
C GLN A 86 -0.69 -13.60 5.52
N ALA A 87 -1.77 -14.38 5.59
CA ALA A 87 -1.70 -15.78 5.20
C ALA A 87 -1.37 -15.94 3.73
N ASN A 88 -1.73 -14.95 2.92
CA ASN A 88 -1.47 -14.97 1.48
C ASN A 88 -0.22 -14.20 1.09
N GLY A 89 0.63 -13.86 2.07
CA GLY A 89 1.95 -13.33 1.77
C GLY A 89 1.99 -11.85 1.44
N PHE A 90 1.11 -11.06 2.03
CA PHE A 90 1.01 -9.64 1.70
C PHE A 90 2.35 -8.92 1.78
N GLU A 91 3.05 -9.09 2.92
CA GLU A 91 4.31 -8.39 3.11
C GLU A 91 5.36 -8.80 2.07
N ALA A 92 5.40 -10.08 1.74
CA ALA A 92 6.34 -10.57 0.73
C ALA A 92 6.02 -10.02 -0.65
N LEU A 93 4.73 -9.89 -0.99
CA LEU A 93 4.32 -9.33 -2.27
C LEU A 93 4.74 -7.86 -2.37
N VAL A 94 4.56 -7.11 -1.29
CA VAL A 94 4.96 -5.70 -1.26
C VAL A 94 6.48 -5.58 -1.44
N GLU A 95 7.23 -6.41 -0.70
CA GLU A 95 8.68 -6.39 -0.80
C GLU A 95 9.14 -6.70 -2.22
N GLN A 96 8.56 -7.72 -2.83
CA GLN A 96 8.91 -8.11 -4.20
C GLN A 96 8.60 -6.98 -5.19
N ALA A 97 7.46 -6.32 -5.02
CA ALA A 97 7.07 -5.24 -5.92
C ALA A 97 8.04 -4.07 -5.83
N LEU A 98 8.41 -3.68 -4.61
CA LEU A 98 9.33 -2.58 -4.44
C LEU A 98 10.73 -2.93 -4.93
N ASN A 99 11.15 -4.17 -4.73
CA ASN A 99 12.43 -4.62 -5.28
C ASN A 99 12.44 -4.53 -6.80
N ALA A 100 11.34 -4.92 -7.44
CA ALA A 100 11.24 -4.83 -8.90
C ALA A 100 11.33 -3.38 -9.37
N ALA A 101 10.66 -2.47 -8.66
CA ALA A 101 10.70 -1.05 -9.03
C ALA A 101 12.09 -0.48 -8.83
N SER A 102 12.73 -0.81 -7.70
CA SER A 102 14.09 -0.34 -7.41
C SER A 102 15.09 -0.83 -8.45
N GLN A 103 14.97 -2.09 -8.82
CA GLN A 103 15.83 -2.68 -9.84
C GLN A 103 15.64 -2.01 -11.19
N ARG A 104 14.38 -1.77 -11.57
CA ARG A 104 14.11 -1.11 -12.85
C ARG A 104 14.62 0.32 -12.84
N SER A 105 14.50 1.01 -11.71
CA SER A 105 15.04 2.36 -11.56
C SER A 105 16.55 2.36 -11.81
N ALA A 106 17.25 1.40 -11.24
CA ALA A 106 18.68 1.29 -11.43
C ALA A 106 19.03 1.01 -12.89
N GLU A 107 18.28 0.14 -13.54
CA GLU A 107 18.49 -0.16 -14.96
C GLU A 107 18.31 1.06 -15.84
N LEU A 108 17.24 1.82 -15.56
CA LEU A 108 16.97 3.02 -16.34
C LEU A 108 18.03 4.08 -16.13
N ALA A 109 18.50 4.25 -14.91
CA ALA A 109 19.57 5.20 -14.62
C ALA A 109 20.83 4.81 -15.35
N GLU A 110 21.14 3.52 -15.38
CA GLU A 110 22.33 3.04 -16.08
C GLU A 110 22.22 3.30 -17.58
N GLN A 111 21.03 3.01 -18.15
CA GLN A 111 20.81 3.26 -19.58
C GLN A 111 20.92 4.74 -19.93
N LEU A 112 20.38 5.60 -19.07
CA LEU A 112 20.39 7.03 -19.33
C LEU A 112 21.72 7.67 -19.00
N GLY A 113 22.46 7.07 -18.08
CA GLY A 113 23.76 7.56 -17.67
C GLY A 113 24.86 7.25 -18.66
N GLN A 114 24.56 6.40 -19.63
CA GLN A 114 25.54 6.09 -20.67
C GLN A 114 25.56 7.14 -21.75
#